data_0f79ac853762eab068e43b2183a9b6f0
#
_entry.id   0f79ac853762eab068e43b2183a9b6f0
#
_cell.length_a   1.000
_cell.length_b   1.000
_cell.length_c   1.000
_cell.angle_alpha   90.00
_cell.angle_beta   90.00
_cell.angle_gamma   90.00
#
_symmetry.space_group_name_H-M   'P 1'
#
loop_
_entity.id
_entity.type
_entity.pdbx_description
1 polymer ?
#
loop_
_entity_poly.entity_id
_entity_poly.type
_entity_poly.pdbx_seq_one_letter_code
_entity_poly.pdbx_strand_id
1 'polypeptide(L)'
;MRAEGQAHIDRINAALALVRQSLDWERALRRLDELNARVEDPNLWNDPKDAEAVMRERRRLDAAIGTVKHITAEMADAVEFVEMGEAEDDTEIEREGLESLARLAERADADKVQALLSGEADPNDTYIEIHAGAGGTESQDWAEMLQRMYTRWAERRGYKVDLVDYHSGDQAGIKSATLLVKGENAYGYAKTESGVHRLVRISPYDSSARRHTSFSSVWV
;
A
#
# COMPACT_ATOMS: atom_id res chain seq x y z
N MET A 1 2.56 9.27 -31.01
CA MET A 1 2.54 8.35 -29.82
C MET A 1 1.48 7.26 -30.02
N ARG A 2 1.81 5.99 -29.82
CA ARG A 2 0.87 4.87 -29.97
C ARG A 2 -0.20 4.90 -28.88
N ALA A 3 -1.35 4.28 -29.13
CA ALA A 3 -2.48 4.22 -28.18
C ALA A 3 -2.08 3.65 -26.80
N GLU A 4 -1.13 2.73 -26.75
CA GLU A 4 -0.59 2.13 -25.54
C GLU A 4 0.13 3.17 -24.65
N GLY A 5 1.01 3.98 -25.24
CA GLY A 5 1.72 5.04 -24.49
C GLY A 5 0.74 6.06 -23.91
N GLN A 6 -0.28 6.44 -24.69
CA GLN A 6 -1.32 7.36 -24.22
C GLN A 6 -2.11 6.77 -23.04
N ALA A 7 -2.41 5.48 -23.07
CA ALA A 7 -3.11 4.82 -21.96
C ALA A 7 -2.28 4.83 -20.66
N HIS A 8 -0.96 4.65 -20.73
CA HIS A 8 -0.08 4.77 -19.56
C HIS A 8 -0.03 6.19 -19.02
N ILE A 9 0.08 7.20 -19.89
CA ILE A 9 0.07 8.62 -19.52
C ILE A 9 -1.24 8.98 -18.83
N ASP A 10 -2.38 8.57 -19.38
CA ASP A 10 -3.69 8.84 -18.80
C ASP A 10 -3.82 8.21 -17.40
N ARG A 11 -3.31 6.99 -17.25
CA ARG A 11 -3.28 6.27 -15.94
C ARG A 11 -2.41 7.00 -14.91
N ILE A 12 -1.21 7.46 -15.31
CA ILE A 12 -0.31 8.24 -14.45
C ILE A 12 -0.98 9.56 -14.04
N ASN A 13 -1.54 10.29 -15.00
CA ASN A 13 -2.20 11.56 -14.72
C ASN A 13 -3.41 11.40 -13.79
N ALA A 14 -4.21 10.35 -13.96
CA ALA A 14 -5.33 10.05 -13.07
C ALA A 14 -4.84 9.75 -11.64
N ALA A 15 -3.75 8.98 -11.49
CA ALA A 15 -3.15 8.71 -10.19
C ALA A 15 -2.62 10.00 -9.52
N LEU A 16 -1.88 10.82 -10.26
CA LEU A 16 -1.35 12.11 -9.76
C LEU A 16 -2.47 13.09 -9.38
N ALA A 17 -3.56 13.13 -10.13
CA ALA A 17 -4.71 13.98 -9.80
C ALA A 17 -5.32 13.61 -8.45
N LEU A 18 -5.50 12.31 -8.16
CA LEU A 18 -6.00 11.83 -6.88
C LEU A 18 -5.04 12.14 -5.73
N VAL A 19 -3.73 11.97 -5.92
CA VAL A 19 -2.72 12.32 -4.91
C VAL A 19 -2.75 13.82 -4.61
N ARG A 20 -2.77 14.68 -5.64
CA ARG A 20 -2.87 16.14 -5.49
C ARG A 20 -4.14 16.56 -4.78
N GLN A 21 -5.27 15.94 -5.10
CA GLN A 21 -6.55 16.21 -4.45
C GLN A 21 -6.51 15.80 -2.97
N SER A 22 -5.98 14.61 -2.65
CA SER A 22 -5.85 14.12 -1.28
C SER A 22 -4.96 15.00 -0.40
N LEU A 23 -3.89 15.55 -0.98
CA LEU A 23 -2.95 16.43 -0.29
C LEU A 23 -3.46 17.87 -0.13
N ASP A 24 -4.54 18.28 -0.82
CA ASP A 24 -4.87 19.69 -1.01
C ASP A 24 -3.64 20.49 -1.52
N TRP A 25 -3.23 20.18 -2.75
CA TRP A 25 -1.92 20.50 -3.33
C TRP A 25 -1.42 21.92 -3.06
N GLU A 26 -2.27 22.92 -3.29
CA GLU A 26 -1.90 24.31 -3.09
C GLU A 26 -1.67 24.66 -1.60
N ARG A 27 -2.44 24.07 -0.73
CA ARG A 27 -2.28 24.21 0.70
C ARG A 27 -1.04 23.48 1.21
N ALA A 28 -0.78 22.29 0.68
CA ALA A 28 0.40 21.48 1.03
C ALA A 28 1.70 22.20 0.67
N LEU A 29 1.76 22.84 -0.51
CA LEU A 29 2.93 23.63 -0.94
C LEU A 29 3.17 24.80 0.02
N ARG A 30 2.15 25.61 0.28
CA ARG A 30 2.27 26.74 1.23
C ARG A 30 2.67 26.27 2.63
N ARG A 31 2.08 25.14 3.07
CA ARG A 31 2.40 24.59 4.39
C ARG A 31 3.83 24.10 4.48
N LEU A 32 4.36 23.50 3.43
CA LEU A 32 5.78 23.09 3.38
C LEU A 32 6.70 24.31 3.46
N ASP A 33 6.38 25.41 2.77
CA ASP A 33 7.15 26.65 2.82
C ASP A 33 7.13 27.27 4.25
N GLU A 34 5.96 27.28 4.90
CA GLU A 34 5.84 27.71 6.31
C GLU A 34 6.71 26.86 7.26
N LEU A 35 6.68 25.53 7.07
CA LEU A 35 7.46 24.61 7.88
C LEU A 35 8.97 24.75 7.64
N ASN A 36 9.39 25.00 6.40
CA ASN A 36 10.78 25.29 6.06
C ASN A 36 11.25 26.57 6.78
N ALA A 37 10.47 27.66 6.70
CA ALA A 37 10.78 28.89 7.41
C ALA A 37 10.83 28.69 8.93
N ARG A 38 9.94 27.85 9.47
CA ARG A 38 9.89 27.55 10.90
C ARG A 38 11.12 26.75 11.39
N VAL A 39 11.64 25.86 10.56
CA VAL A 39 12.87 25.08 10.87
C VAL A 39 14.11 25.98 10.92
N GLU A 40 14.11 27.10 10.19
CA GLU A 40 15.18 28.10 10.21
C GLU A 40 15.13 29.02 11.46
N ASP A 41 13.99 29.02 12.19
CA ASP A 41 13.86 29.80 13.42
C ASP A 41 14.61 29.11 14.59
N PRO A 42 15.65 29.77 15.18
CA PRO A 42 16.37 29.20 16.33
C PRO A 42 15.50 28.88 17.53
N ASN A 43 14.36 29.61 17.71
CA ASN A 43 13.46 29.41 18.83
C ASN A 43 12.71 28.06 18.79
N LEU A 44 12.54 27.49 17.62
CA LEU A 44 11.91 26.15 17.48
C LEU A 44 12.62 25.10 18.34
N TRP A 45 13.93 25.16 18.42
CA TRP A 45 14.77 24.18 19.10
C TRP A 45 14.75 24.28 20.63
N ASN A 46 14.10 25.32 21.18
CA ASN A 46 13.90 25.46 22.61
C ASN A 46 12.80 24.55 23.16
N ASP A 47 11.87 24.10 22.29
CA ASP A 47 10.85 23.09 22.63
C ASP A 47 11.04 21.80 21.77
N PRO A 48 11.64 20.75 22.35
CA PRO A 48 11.89 19.50 21.62
C PRO A 48 10.64 18.83 21.08
N LYS A 49 9.49 18.95 21.76
CA LYS A 49 8.23 18.33 21.31
C LYS A 49 7.66 19.05 20.09
N ASP A 50 7.69 20.38 20.10
CA ASP A 50 7.26 21.19 18.97
C ASP A 50 8.20 20.98 17.77
N ALA A 51 9.51 20.98 17.99
CA ALA A 51 10.50 20.69 16.97
C ALA A 51 10.29 19.31 16.31
N GLU A 52 10.02 18.27 17.11
CA GLU A 52 9.72 16.93 16.61
C GLU A 52 8.44 16.90 15.74
N ALA A 53 7.38 17.56 16.19
CA ALA A 53 6.11 17.64 15.45
C ALA A 53 6.28 18.35 14.11
N VAL A 54 6.97 19.51 14.11
CA VAL A 54 7.28 20.29 12.91
C VAL A 54 8.12 19.48 11.92
N MET A 55 9.16 18.82 12.39
CA MET A 55 10.04 18.00 11.54
C MET A 55 9.33 16.77 10.98
N ARG A 56 8.40 16.17 11.72
CA ARG A 56 7.59 15.04 11.25
C ARG A 56 6.62 15.48 10.16
N GLU A 57 5.89 16.58 10.38
CA GLU A 57 4.96 17.14 9.39
C GLU A 57 5.70 17.56 8.11
N ARG A 58 6.82 18.27 8.26
CA ARG A 58 7.68 18.68 7.15
C ARG A 58 8.14 17.51 6.31
N ARG A 59 8.72 16.46 6.92
CA ARG A 59 9.19 15.26 6.21
C ARG A 59 8.07 14.58 5.44
N ARG A 60 6.87 14.48 6.04
CA ARG A 60 5.71 13.87 5.38
C ARG A 60 5.28 14.65 4.14
N LEU A 61 5.17 15.99 4.26
CA LEU A 61 4.78 16.84 3.13
C LEU A 61 5.85 16.87 2.03
N ASP A 62 7.12 16.99 2.41
CA ASP A 62 8.25 17.00 1.47
C ASP A 62 8.33 15.71 0.67
N ALA A 63 8.18 14.56 1.32
CA ALA A 63 8.15 13.26 0.66
C ALA A 63 6.96 13.14 -0.31
N ALA A 64 5.75 13.52 0.11
CA ALA A 64 4.56 13.42 -0.73
C ALA A 64 4.61 14.37 -1.94
N ILE A 65 5.06 15.60 -1.74
CA ILE A 65 5.24 16.58 -2.82
C ILE A 65 6.38 16.15 -3.75
N GLY A 66 7.47 15.65 -3.18
CA GLY A 66 8.62 15.12 -3.92
C GLY A 66 8.21 13.97 -4.85
N THR A 67 7.42 13.02 -4.36
CA THR A 67 6.90 11.90 -5.16
C THR A 67 6.11 12.40 -6.39
N VAL A 68 5.19 13.35 -6.19
CA VAL A 68 4.40 13.92 -7.30
C VAL A 68 5.28 14.60 -8.33
N LYS A 69 6.25 15.42 -7.87
CA LYS A 69 7.19 16.13 -8.77
C LYS A 69 8.05 15.14 -9.55
N HIS A 70 8.56 14.10 -8.88
CA HIS A 70 9.43 13.09 -9.48
C HIS A 70 8.71 12.27 -10.55
N ILE A 71 7.50 11.75 -10.25
CA ILE A 71 6.69 11.04 -11.23
C ILE A 71 6.36 11.93 -12.42
N THR A 72 6.07 13.22 -12.19
CA THR A 72 5.76 14.16 -13.27
C THR A 72 6.98 14.37 -14.19
N ALA A 73 8.18 14.50 -13.62
CA ALA A 73 9.41 14.66 -14.40
C ALA A 73 9.75 13.39 -15.19
N GLU A 74 9.76 12.22 -14.52
CA GLU A 74 10.01 10.94 -15.18
C GLU A 74 9.02 10.65 -16.32
N MET A 75 7.75 11.04 -16.15
CA MET A 75 6.76 10.90 -17.22
C MET A 75 7.12 11.79 -18.43
N ALA A 76 7.56 13.03 -18.20
CA ALA A 76 7.98 13.91 -19.27
C ALA A 76 9.20 13.36 -20.02
N ASP A 77 10.19 12.87 -19.28
CA ASP A 77 11.39 12.27 -19.87
C ASP A 77 11.02 11.01 -20.70
N ALA A 78 10.15 10.14 -20.17
CA ALA A 78 9.72 8.94 -20.90
C ALA A 78 8.90 9.26 -22.18
N VAL A 79 8.09 10.32 -22.15
CA VAL A 79 7.36 10.82 -23.32
C VAL A 79 8.35 11.32 -24.38
N GLU A 80 9.37 12.10 -23.99
CA GLU A 80 10.40 12.59 -24.90
C GLU A 80 11.17 11.44 -25.57
N PHE A 81 11.47 10.35 -24.83
CA PHE A 81 12.08 9.15 -25.41
C PHE A 81 11.19 8.50 -26.47
N VAL A 82 9.89 8.37 -26.21
CA VAL A 82 8.95 7.81 -27.20
C VAL A 82 8.89 8.68 -28.44
N GLU A 83 8.78 10.01 -28.27
CA GLU A 83 8.70 10.97 -29.39
C GLU A 83 9.99 10.98 -30.22
N MET A 84 11.16 10.87 -29.58
CA MET A 84 12.46 10.76 -30.25
C MET A 84 12.55 9.47 -31.07
N GLY A 85 12.18 8.33 -30.50
CA GLY A 85 12.14 7.04 -31.20
C GLY A 85 11.21 7.08 -32.43
N GLU A 86 10.03 7.69 -32.30
CA GLU A 86 9.10 7.89 -33.42
C GLU A 86 9.69 8.80 -34.51
N ALA A 87 10.39 9.86 -34.14
CA ALA A 87 10.96 10.82 -35.06
C ALA A 87 12.16 10.27 -35.86
N GLU A 88 12.97 9.42 -35.23
CA GLU A 88 14.16 8.79 -35.79
C GLU A 88 13.90 7.41 -36.44
N ASP A 89 12.63 6.93 -36.37
CA ASP A 89 12.21 5.58 -36.76
C ASP A 89 13.01 4.47 -36.03
N ASP A 90 13.43 4.79 -34.79
CA ASP A 90 14.14 3.88 -33.88
C ASP A 90 13.19 3.17 -32.95
N THR A 91 12.85 1.92 -33.31
CA THR A 91 11.90 1.09 -32.57
C THR A 91 12.45 0.66 -31.20
N GLU A 92 13.76 0.70 -30.98
CA GLU A 92 14.36 0.32 -29.69
C GLU A 92 14.23 1.45 -28.68
N ILE A 93 14.50 2.68 -29.07
CA ILE A 93 14.28 3.88 -28.24
C ILE A 93 12.79 4.04 -27.92
N GLU A 94 11.92 3.90 -28.93
CA GLU A 94 10.46 3.95 -28.71
C GLU A 94 10.01 2.91 -27.69
N ARG A 95 10.47 1.66 -27.81
CA ARG A 95 10.13 0.56 -26.89
C ARG A 95 10.60 0.85 -25.47
N GLU A 96 11.82 1.35 -25.29
CA GLU A 96 12.37 1.71 -23.97
C GLU A 96 11.53 2.80 -23.29
N GLY A 97 11.10 3.82 -24.02
CA GLY A 97 10.21 4.86 -23.55
C GLY A 97 8.84 4.30 -23.11
N LEU A 98 8.24 3.41 -23.90
CA LEU A 98 6.97 2.76 -23.59
C LEU A 98 7.06 1.86 -22.34
N GLU A 99 8.12 1.07 -22.21
CA GLU A 99 8.39 0.26 -21.01
C GLU A 99 8.59 1.13 -19.77
N SER A 100 9.23 2.29 -19.92
CA SER A 100 9.40 3.27 -18.84
C SER A 100 8.07 3.84 -18.40
N LEU A 101 7.19 4.22 -19.31
CA LEU A 101 5.82 4.67 -19.01
C LEU A 101 5.00 3.57 -18.31
N ALA A 102 5.13 2.32 -18.74
CA ALA A 102 4.42 1.20 -18.12
C ALA A 102 4.86 1.01 -16.66
N ARG A 103 6.17 0.97 -16.40
CA ARG A 103 6.70 0.86 -15.01
C ARG A 103 6.28 2.05 -14.15
N LEU A 104 6.30 3.24 -14.73
CA LEU A 104 5.91 4.46 -14.02
C LEU A 104 4.41 4.48 -13.68
N ALA A 105 3.55 3.96 -14.55
CA ALA A 105 2.12 3.83 -14.30
C ALA A 105 1.84 2.87 -13.12
N GLU A 106 2.56 1.74 -13.04
CA GLU A 106 2.44 0.82 -11.89
C GLU A 106 2.90 1.48 -10.58
N ARG A 107 4.01 2.22 -10.62
CA ARG A 107 4.50 2.96 -9.45
C ARG A 107 3.53 4.06 -9.02
N ALA A 108 3.00 4.84 -9.95
CA ALA A 108 2.03 5.90 -9.67
C ALA A 108 0.74 5.34 -9.01
N ASP A 109 0.28 4.16 -9.42
CA ASP A 109 -0.86 3.50 -8.78
C ASP A 109 -0.55 3.03 -7.35
N ALA A 110 0.66 2.54 -7.09
CA ALA A 110 1.09 2.17 -5.75
C ALA A 110 1.19 3.40 -4.83
N ASP A 111 1.80 4.49 -5.31
CA ASP A 111 1.96 5.75 -4.57
C ASP A 111 0.61 6.43 -4.32
N LYS A 112 -0.36 6.32 -5.26
CA LYS A 112 -1.74 6.77 -5.07
C LYS A 112 -2.39 6.07 -3.86
N VAL A 113 -2.24 4.76 -3.74
CA VAL A 113 -2.80 4.01 -2.60
C VAL A 113 -2.18 4.51 -1.29
N GLN A 114 -0.87 4.71 -1.26
CA GLN A 114 -0.18 5.22 -0.07
C GLN A 114 -0.63 6.64 0.30
N ALA A 115 -0.82 7.52 -0.68
CA ALA A 115 -1.29 8.88 -0.45
C ALA A 115 -2.74 8.95 0.08
N LEU A 116 -3.56 7.93 -0.18
CA LEU A 116 -4.93 7.83 0.34
C LEU A 116 -4.98 7.37 1.81
N LEU A 117 -3.87 6.86 2.35
CA LEU A 117 -3.74 6.49 3.77
C LEU A 117 -3.47 7.75 4.61
N SER A 118 -4.52 8.54 4.83
CA SER A 118 -4.45 9.85 5.50
C SER A 118 -5.15 9.88 6.86
N GLY A 119 -5.68 8.75 7.34
CA GLY A 119 -6.28 8.64 8.66
C GLY A 119 -5.23 8.76 9.77
N GLU A 120 -5.62 9.30 10.93
CA GLU A 120 -4.74 9.52 12.08
C GLU A 120 -4.04 8.22 12.54
N ALA A 121 -4.74 7.08 12.46
CA ALA A 121 -4.23 5.77 12.85
C ALA A 121 -3.47 5.05 11.71
N ASP A 122 -3.62 5.49 10.45
CA ASP A 122 -3.06 4.78 9.29
C ASP A 122 -1.54 4.52 9.37
N PRO A 123 -0.71 5.44 9.89
CA PRO A 123 0.74 5.22 9.99
C PRO A 123 1.18 4.17 11.00
N ASN A 124 0.27 3.71 11.86
CA ASN A 124 0.61 2.84 12.98
C ASN A 124 0.90 1.40 12.56
N ASP A 125 1.62 0.70 13.45
CA ASP A 125 1.65 -0.76 13.51
C ASP A 125 0.23 -1.30 13.76
N THR A 126 0.01 -2.60 13.49
CA THR A 126 -1.30 -3.19 13.70
C THR A 126 -1.26 -4.61 14.24
N TYR A 127 -2.31 -4.96 14.95
CA TYR A 127 -2.65 -6.35 15.23
C TYR A 127 -3.62 -6.85 14.17
N ILE A 128 -3.41 -8.09 13.73
CA ILE A 128 -4.35 -8.83 12.89
C ILE A 128 -4.75 -10.08 13.66
N GLU A 129 -6.00 -10.11 14.11
CA GLU A 129 -6.57 -11.25 14.82
C GLU A 129 -7.42 -12.06 13.84
N ILE A 130 -7.21 -13.36 13.81
CA ILE A 130 -7.87 -14.30 12.90
C ILE A 130 -8.55 -15.36 13.75
N HIS A 131 -9.83 -15.59 13.52
CA HIS A 131 -10.61 -16.60 14.23
C HIS A 131 -11.34 -17.51 13.24
N ALA A 132 -11.25 -18.82 13.46
CA ALA A 132 -12.05 -19.79 12.73
C ALA A 132 -13.54 -19.56 13.04
N GLY A 133 -14.36 -19.53 12.01
CA GLY A 133 -15.81 -19.40 12.13
C GLY A 133 -16.53 -20.74 12.00
N ALA A 134 -17.77 -20.68 11.50
CA ALA A 134 -18.53 -21.89 11.22
C ALA A 134 -17.92 -22.74 10.11
N GLY A 135 -17.82 -24.05 10.29
CA GLY A 135 -17.30 -25.00 9.29
C GLY A 135 -16.36 -26.08 9.87
N GLY A 136 -16.19 -26.14 11.19
CA GLY A 136 -15.35 -27.15 11.86
C GLY A 136 -13.91 -27.14 11.36
N THR A 137 -13.33 -28.31 11.07
CA THR A 137 -11.94 -28.46 10.59
C THR A 137 -11.65 -27.63 9.32
N GLU A 138 -12.61 -27.49 8.43
CA GLU A 138 -12.48 -26.70 7.20
C GLU A 138 -12.30 -25.20 7.49
N SER A 139 -13.03 -24.66 8.49
CA SER A 139 -12.86 -23.26 8.88
C SER A 139 -11.55 -23.00 9.63
N GLN A 140 -11.07 -23.99 10.39
CA GLN A 140 -9.77 -23.93 11.07
C GLN A 140 -8.61 -23.94 10.06
N ASP A 141 -8.70 -24.73 9.00
CA ASP A 141 -7.74 -24.73 7.91
C ASP A 141 -7.78 -23.39 7.12
N TRP A 142 -8.99 -22.85 6.89
CA TRP A 142 -9.13 -21.55 6.26
C TRP A 142 -8.50 -20.43 7.09
N ALA A 143 -8.67 -20.44 8.41
CA ALA A 143 -8.03 -19.47 9.30
C ALA A 143 -6.49 -19.55 9.23
N GLU A 144 -5.90 -20.75 9.14
CA GLU A 144 -4.46 -20.92 8.96
C GLU A 144 -3.99 -20.42 7.59
N MET A 145 -4.76 -20.63 6.53
CA MET A 145 -4.48 -20.08 5.21
C MET A 145 -4.45 -18.54 5.24
N LEU A 146 -5.41 -17.90 5.93
CA LEU A 146 -5.44 -16.44 6.12
C LEU A 146 -4.23 -15.96 6.91
N GLN A 147 -3.88 -16.61 8.01
CA GLN A 147 -2.69 -16.29 8.81
C GLN A 147 -1.43 -16.33 7.94
N ARG A 148 -1.25 -17.36 7.14
CA ARG A 148 -0.11 -17.46 6.21
C ARG A 148 -0.15 -16.40 5.12
N MET A 149 -1.35 -16.06 4.60
CA MET A 149 -1.53 -15.02 3.59
C MET A 149 -1.09 -13.64 4.11
N TYR A 150 -1.55 -13.25 5.31
CA TYR A 150 -1.17 -11.96 5.91
C TYR A 150 0.30 -11.92 6.31
N THR A 151 0.85 -13.00 6.83
CA THR A 151 2.30 -13.09 7.12
C THR A 151 3.12 -12.84 5.86
N ARG A 152 2.83 -13.54 4.77
CA ARG A 152 3.54 -13.37 3.49
C ARG A 152 3.33 -12.00 2.85
N TRP A 153 2.15 -11.42 3.01
CA TRP A 153 1.88 -10.07 2.55
C TRP A 153 2.75 -9.06 3.31
N ALA A 154 2.82 -9.16 4.61
CA ALA A 154 3.62 -8.27 5.45
C ALA A 154 5.13 -8.42 5.16
N GLU A 155 5.63 -9.66 5.04
CA GLU A 155 7.03 -9.93 4.68
C GLU A 155 7.41 -9.33 3.32
N ARG A 156 6.54 -9.47 2.31
CA ARG A 156 6.79 -8.88 0.97
C ARG A 156 6.84 -7.36 0.97
N ARG A 157 6.18 -6.73 1.95
CA ARG A 157 6.25 -5.27 2.17
C ARG A 157 7.44 -4.85 3.04
N GLY A 158 8.26 -5.80 3.50
CA GLY A 158 9.37 -5.53 4.40
C GLY A 158 8.95 -5.24 5.83
N TYR A 159 7.72 -5.58 6.21
CA TYR A 159 7.23 -5.43 7.57
C TYR A 159 7.75 -6.55 8.47
N LYS A 160 7.99 -6.21 9.74
CA LYS A 160 8.28 -7.23 10.75
C LYS A 160 6.97 -7.82 11.26
N VAL A 161 6.88 -9.16 11.31
CA VAL A 161 5.72 -9.90 11.80
C VAL A 161 6.12 -10.70 13.04
N ASP A 162 5.43 -10.46 14.14
CA ASP A 162 5.57 -11.23 15.37
C ASP A 162 4.25 -12.00 15.61
N LEU A 163 4.32 -13.32 15.79
CA LEU A 163 3.18 -14.15 16.19
C LEU A 163 3.01 -13.98 17.70
N VAL A 164 1.93 -13.31 18.13
CA VAL A 164 1.68 -12.95 19.53
C VAL A 164 0.91 -14.04 20.25
N ASP A 165 -0.09 -14.60 19.56
CA ASP A 165 -0.93 -15.66 20.10
C ASP A 165 -1.27 -16.68 19.02
N TYR A 166 -1.44 -17.95 19.42
CA TYR A 166 -1.70 -19.03 18.50
C TYR A 166 -2.41 -20.21 19.18
N HIS A 167 -3.58 -20.54 18.71
CA HIS A 167 -4.36 -21.68 19.15
C HIS A 167 -4.58 -22.68 18.02
N SER A 168 -3.97 -23.85 18.15
CA SER A 168 -4.10 -24.93 17.17
C SER A 168 -5.53 -25.40 16.99
N GLY A 169 -5.88 -25.83 15.80
CA GLY A 169 -7.12 -26.52 15.50
C GLY A 169 -7.17 -27.93 16.13
N ASP A 170 -8.37 -28.51 16.15
CA ASP A 170 -8.56 -29.84 16.76
C ASP A 170 -7.96 -30.97 15.93
N GLN A 171 -7.99 -30.87 14.59
CA GLN A 171 -7.48 -31.88 13.66
C GLN A 171 -6.54 -31.25 12.61
N ALA A 172 -6.80 -30.01 12.21
CA ALA A 172 -5.99 -29.25 11.26
C ALA A 172 -6.21 -27.75 11.48
N GLY A 173 -5.31 -26.93 10.95
CA GLY A 173 -5.44 -25.48 10.97
C GLY A 173 -5.35 -24.87 12.38
N ILE A 174 -5.98 -23.71 12.55
CA ILE A 174 -5.98 -22.92 13.78
C ILE A 174 -7.39 -22.54 14.21
N LYS A 175 -7.63 -22.47 15.53
CA LYS A 175 -8.83 -21.84 16.11
C LYS A 175 -8.72 -20.32 16.06
N SER A 176 -7.56 -19.81 16.42
CA SER A 176 -7.23 -18.38 16.33
C SER A 176 -5.74 -18.14 16.24
N ALA A 177 -5.37 -16.99 15.71
CA ALA A 177 -4.01 -16.45 15.76
C ALA A 177 -4.06 -14.93 15.82
N THR A 178 -3.07 -14.33 16.49
CA THR A 178 -2.85 -12.89 16.55
C THR A 178 -1.46 -12.57 16.04
N LEU A 179 -1.39 -11.79 14.98
CA LEU A 179 -0.16 -11.27 14.39
C LEU A 179 0.02 -9.81 14.79
N LEU A 180 1.20 -9.43 15.25
CA LEU A 180 1.62 -8.03 15.35
C LEU A 180 2.46 -7.70 14.12
N VAL A 181 1.95 -6.81 13.27
CA VAL A 181 2.61 -6.35 12.04
C VAL A 181 3.16 -4.95 12.28
N LYS A 182 4.48 -4.81 12.19
CA LYS A 182 5.20 -3.56 12.45
C LYS A 182 5.76 -3.01 11.15
N GLY A 183 5.37 -1.79 10.82
CA GLY A 183 5.85 -1.07 9.66
C GLY A 183 4.99 0.13 9.32
N GLU A 184 5.54 1.04 8.54
CA GLU A 184 4.85 2.26 8.15
C GLU A 184 3.55 1.96 7.39
N ASN A 185 2.44 2.54 7.86
CA ASN A 185 1.10 2.35 7.31
C ASN A 185 0.58 0.90 7.39
N ALA A 186 1.10 0.06 8.29
CA ALA A 186 0.64 -1.32 8.43
C ALA A 186 -0.87 -1.38 8.75
N TYR A 187 -1.34 -0.56 9.70
CA TYR A 187 -2.77 -0.44 10.01
C TYR A 187 -3.57 0.09 8.82
N GLY A 188 -3.09 1.15 8.19
CA GLY A 188 -3.79 1.79 7.05
C GLY A 188 -4.08 0.81 5.91
N TYR A 189 -3.13 -0.05 5.57
CA TYR A 189 -3.32 -1.09 4.55
C TYR A 189 -4.22 -2.23 5.03
N ALA A 190 -4.10 -2.64 6.29
CA ALA A 190 -4.80 -3.80 6.81
C ALA A 190 -6.24 -3.51 7.27
N LYS A 191 -6.57 -2.28 7.66
CA LYS A 191 -7.86 -1.90 8.29
C LYS A 191 -9.09 -2.34 7.49
N THR A 192 -8.99 -2.37 6.15
CA THR A 192 -10.08 -2.77 5.26
C THR A 192 -10.32 -4.28 5.21
N GLU A 193 -9.40 -5.07 5.76
CA GLU A 193 -9.51 -6.53 5.85
C GLU A 193 -10.39 -6.98 7.04
N SER A 194 -10.76 -6.07 7.96
CA SER A 194 -11.65 -6.40 9.06
C SER A 194 -13.00 -6.87 8.55
N GLY A 195 -13.40 -8.10 8.94
CA GLY A 195 -14.67 -8.67 8.54
C GLY A 195 -14.68 -10.19 8.47
N VAL A 196 -15.67 -10.72 7.77
CA VAL A 196 -15.84 -12.16 7.57
C VAL A 196 -15.32 -12.57 6.20
N HIS A 197 -14.35 -13.46 6.20
CA HIS A 197 -13.73 -14.01 5.02
C HIS A 197 -14.32 -15.36 4.65
N ARG A 198 -14.78 -15.51 3.43
CA ARG A 198 -15.45 -16.71 2.93
C ARG A 198 -14.53 -17.49 2.00
N LEU A 199 -14.41 -18.79 2.27
CA LEU A 199 -13.77 -19.76 1.36
C LEU A 199 -14.82 -20.69 0.77
N VAL A 200 -14.75 -20.91 -0.52
CA VAL A 200 -15.56 -21.93 -1.22
C VAL A 200 -14.62 -22.82 -2.03
N ARG A 201 -14.52 -24.08 -1.66
CA ARG A 201 -13.67 -25.07 -2.36
C ARG A 201 -14.21 -26.49 -2.21
N ILE A 202 -13.66 -27.43 -2.97
CA ILE A 202 -13.79 -28.85 -2.66
C ILE A 202 -12.95 -29.13 -1.42
N SER A 203 -13.59 -29.65 -0.37
CA SER A 203 -12.92 -29.88 0.91
C SER A 203 -11.95 -31.04 0.84
N PRO A 204 -10.69 -30.87 1.27
CA PRO A 204 -9.74 -31.97 1.42
C PRO A 204 -10.07 -32.89 2.61
N TYR A 205 -10.98 -32.47 3.48
CA TYR A 205 -11.43 -33.22 4.67
C TYR A 205 -12.73 -33.99 4.45
N ASP A 206 -13.36 -33.86 3.26
CA ASP A 206 -14.56 -34.60 2.87
C ASP A 206 -14.22 -35.73 1.89
N SER A 207 -14.35 -36.98 2.35
CA SER A 207 -14.12 -38.16 1.52
C SER A 207 -14.99 -38.22 0.25
N SER A 208 -16.13 -37.51 0.26
CA SER A 208 -17.04 -37.42 -0.88
C SER A 208 -16.68 -36.31 -1.87
N ALA A 209 -15.58 -35.60 -1.65
CA ALA A 209 -15.09 -34.50 -2.48
C ALA A 209 -16.17 -33.45 -2.81
N ARG A 210 -17.03 -33.14 -1.86
CA ARG A 210 -18.10 -32.15 -2.01
C ARG A 210 -17.56 -30.74 -1.83
N ARG A 211 -18.27 -29.79 -2.46
CA ARG A 211 -18.01 -28.37 -2.30
C ARG A 211 -18.50 -27.88 -0.95
N HIS A 212 -17.61 -27.26 -0.17
CA HIS A 212 -17.90 -26.68 1.14
C HIS A 212 -17.72 -25.17 1.14
N THR A 213 -18.44 -24.51 2.04
CA THR A 213 -18.28 -23.08 2.34
C THR A 213 -17.86 -22.95 3.80
N SER A 214 -16.78 -22.22 4.03
CA SER A 214 -16.24 -21.95 5.38
C SER A 214 -16.03 -20.46 5.59
N PHE A 215 -16.09 -20.06 6.83
CA PHE A 215 -15.95 -18.67 7.24
C PHE A 215 -14.86 -18.54 8.30
N SER A 216 -14.14 -17.43 8.25
CA SER A 216 -13.23 -16.98 9.30
C SER A 216 -13.38 -15.48 9.46
N SER A 217 -13.29 -14.98 10.69
CA SER A 217 -13.29 -13.55 10.96
C SER A 217 -11.87 -13.02 11.10
N VAL A 218 -11.67 -11.82 10.60
CA VAL A 218 -10.42 -11.07 10.74
C VAL A 218 -10.73 -9.73 11.41
N TRP A 219 -9.94 -9.36 12.39
CA TRP A 219 -10.01 -8.08 13.09
C TRP A 219 -8.64 -7.39 12.99
N VAL A 220 -8.72 -6.11 12.70
CA VAL A 220 -7.53 -5.27 12.56
C VAL A 220 -7.63 -4.09 13.52
#